data_eba27987cd114e070202c25b83ec0460
#
_entry.id   eba27987cd114e070202c25b83ec0460
#
_cell.length_a   1.000
_cell.length_b   1.000
_cell.length_c   1.000
_cell.angle_alpha   90.00
_cell.angle_beta   90.00
_cell.angle_gamma   90.00
#
_symmetry.space_group_name_H-M   'P 1'
#
loop_
_entity.id
_entity.type
_entity.pdbx_description
1 polymer ?
#
loop_
_entity_poly.entity_id
_entity_poly.type
_entity_poly.pdbx_seq_one_letter_code
_entity_poly.pdbx_strand_id
1 'polypeptide(L)'
;MISERAMRAVLVVLGVLNAASGALALVAPGTFFDEIGRYGVENEHYVGDVGAFVLAFGIAVLVAVQRPSWRVPVLALGAIWYGLHALNHAFDVDEARSDARGIVDTIYIGLGALLYGYLAWVAARFQAPGATSPGRGEGTS
;
A
#
# COMPACT_ATOMS: atom_id res chain seq x y z
N MET A 1 -19.27 -5.48 -5.64
CA MET A 1 -17.91 -6.04 -5.43
C MET A 1 -17.06 -5.65 -6.63
N ILE A 2 -15.76 -5.34 -6.42
CA ILE A 2 -14.86 -5.04 -7.53
C ILE A 2 -14.59 -6.32 -8.36
N SER A 3 -14.37 -6.16 -9.67
CA SER A 3 -14.03 -7.28 -10.55
C SER A 3 -12.56 -7.70 -10.38
N GLU A 4 -12.23 -8.94 -10.77
CA GLU A 4 -10.82 -9.42 -10.77
C GLU A 4 -9.91 -8.53 -11.62
N ARG A 5 -10.42 -8.05 -12.77
CA ARG A 5 -9.67 -7.12 -13.63
C ARG A 5 -9.38 -5.81 -12.91
N ALA A 6 -10.37 -5.24 -12.20
CA ALA A 6 -10.21 -4.02 -11.45
C ALA A 6 -9.24 -4.22 -10.25
N MET A 7 -9.34 -5.34 -9.53
CA MET A 7 -8.39 -5.70 -8.48
C MET A 7 -6.95 -5.70 -9.01
N ARG A 8 -6.71 -6.40 -10.11
CA ARG A 8 -5.37 -6.47 -10.73
C ARG A 8 -4.86 -5.09 -11.14
N ALA A 9 -5.70 -4.27 -11.76
CA ALA A 9 -5.33 -2.92 -12.17
C ALA A 9 -4.94 -2.04 -10.97
N VAL A 10 -5.72 -2.08 -9.89
CA VAL A 10 -5.42 -1.34 -8.66
C VAL A 10 -4.11 -1.83 -8.04
N LEU A 11 -3.88 -3.14 -7.95
CA LEU A 11 -2.62 -3.69 -7.44
C LEU A 11 -1.41 -3.25 -8.27
N VAL A 12 -1.53 -3.20 -9.61
CA VAL A 12 -0.45 -2.71 -10.48
C VAL A 12 -0.15 -1.24 -10.15
N VAL A 13 -1.17 -0.38 -10.07
CA VAL A 13 -1.00 1.04 -9.77
C VAL A 13 -0.33 1.22 -8.40
N LEU A 14 -0.87 0.58 -7.35
CA LEU A 14 -0.32 0.67 -6.00
C LEU A 14 1.11 0.13 -5.93
N GLY A 15 1.36 -1.02 -6.57
CA GLY A 15 2.69 -1.63 -6.58
C GLY A 15 3.74 -0.75 -7.29
N VAL A 16 3.38 -0.18 -8.45
CA VAL A 16 4.27 0.73 -9.19
C VAL A 16 4.54 2.01 -8.40
N LEU A 17 3.51 2.62 -7.81
CA LEU A 17 3.67 3.85 -7.03
C LEU A 17 4.58 3.62 -5.81
N ASN A 18 4.36 2.54 -5.05
CA ASN A 18 5.23 2.21 -3.91
C ASN A 18 6.65 1.87 -4.37
N ALA A 19 6.81 1.05 -5.41
CA ALA A 19 8.13 0.70 -5.90
C ALA A 19 8.91 1.92 -6.41
N ALA A 20 8.27 2.81 -7.16
CA ALA A 20 8.89 4.04 -7.65
C ALA A 20 9.27 4.99 -6.51
N SER A 21 8.36 5.21 -5.56
CA SER A 21 8.62 6.05 -4.38
C SER A 21 9.75 5.47 -3.52
N GLY A 22 9.71 4.17 -3.24
CA GLY A 22 10.78 3.50 -2.49
C GLY A 22 12.12 3.51 -3.21
N ALA A 23 12.13 3.32 -4.53
CA ALA A 23 13.35 3.42 -5.32
C ALA A 23 13.94 4.84 -5.29
N LEU A 24 13.10 5.88 -5.41
CA LEU A 24 13.54 7.27 -5.31
C LEU A 24 14.16 7.55 -3.93
N ALA A 25 13.49 7.15 -2.84
CA ALA A 25 13.98 7.34 -1.49
C ALA A 25 15.30 6.58 -1.23
N LEU A 26 15.48 5.42 -1.87
CA LEU A 26 16.71 4.61 -1.73
C LEU A 26 17.89 5.16 -2.56
N VAL A 27 17.63 5.65 -3.78
CA VAL A 27 18.70 6.02 -4.75
C VAL A 27 19.03 7.51 -4.67
N ALA A 28 18.07 8.35 -4.28
CA ALA A 28 18.19 9.79 -4.17
C ALA A 28 17.45 10.32 -2.93
N PRO A 29 17.92 9.94 -1.71
CA PRO A 29 17.22 10.24 -0.46
C PRO A 29 17.02 11.73 -0.23
N GLY A 30 18.00 12.58 -0.54
CA GLY A 30 17.87 14.03 -0.43
C GLY A 30 16.77 14.59 -1.35
N THR A 31 16.68 14.12 -2.59
CA THR A 31 15.59 14.51 -3.50
C THR A 31 14.24 14.08 -2.98
N PHE A 32 14.15 12.84 -2.46
CA PHE A 32 12.92 12.34 -1.85
C PHE A 32 12.51 13.20 -0.66
N PHE A 33 13.45 13.52 0.23
CA PHE A 33 13.21 14.36 1.40
C PHE A 33 12.69 15.73 0.98
N ASP A 34 13.39 16.41 0.07
CA ASP A 34 13.05 17.77 -0.33
C ASP A 34 11.69 17.88 -1.03
N GLU A 35 11.32 16.92 -1.87
CA GLU A 35 10.15 17.03 -2.73
C GLU A 35 8.91 16.30 -2.16
N ILE A 36 9.10 15.21 -1.39
CA ILE A 36 8.01 14.33 -0.98
C ILE A 36 7.86 14.26 0.55
N GLY A 37 8.93 13.87 1.25
CA GLY A 37 8.86 13.44 2.64
C GLY A 37 9.56 14.39 3.63
N ARG A 38 9.39 15.69 3.48
CA ARG A 38 10.08 16.68 4.32
C ARG A 38 9.44 16.84 5.69
N TYR A 39 9.98 16.07 6.64
CA TYR A 39 9.65 16.11 8.06
C TYR A 39 10.92 16.20 8.88
N GLY A 40 10.95 17.10 9.85
CA GLY A 40 12.10 17.30 10.76
C GLY A 40 13.41 17.58 10.02
N VAL A 41 14.48 16.93 10.46
CA VAL A 41 15.85 17.08 9.93
C VAL A 41 16.17 15.93 8.99
N GLU A 42 16.71 16.26 7.82
CA GLU A 42 17.13 15.25 6.84
C GLU A 42 18.15 14.27 7.43
N ASN A 43 17.91 12.99 7.20
CA ASN A 43 18.83 11.90 7.46
C ASN A 43 18.75 10.89 6.31
N GLU A 44 19.69 11.00 5.38
CA GLU A 44 19.72 10.18 4.17
C GLU A 44 19.71 8.67 4.46
N HIS A 45 20.38 8.23 5.55
CA HIS A 45 20.40 6.82 5.92
C HIS A 45 18.99 6.33 6.30
N TYR A 46 18.28 7.05 7.16
CA TYR A 46 16.92 6.66 7.54
C TYR A 46 15.93 6.77 6.37
N VAL A 47 16.06 7.79 5.52
CA VAL A 47 15.25 7.91 4.30
C VAL A 47 15.51 6.71 3.38
N GLY A 48 16.77 6.29 3.23
CA GLY A 48 17.14 5.10 2.47
C GLY A 48 16.57 3.80 3.04
N ASP A 49 16.61 3.62 4.35
CA ASP A 49 16.04 2.44 5.02
C ASP A 49 14.51 2.33 4.81
N VAL A 50 13.80 3.45 4.97
CA VAL A 50 12.37 3.52 4.64
C VAL A 50 12.16 3.25 3.16
N GLY A 51 13.01 3.80 2.29
CA GLY A 51 12.98 3.56 0.85
C GLY A 51 13.12 2.09 0.49
N ALA A 52 14.06 1.38 1.12
CA ALA A 52 14.26 -0.06 0.93
C ALA A 52 13.02 -0.87 1.31
N PHE A 53 12.37 -0.54 2.44
CA PHE A 53 11.13 -1.19 2.84
C PHE A 53 10.00 -0.90 1.86
N VAL A 54 9.79 0.35 1.47
CA VAL A 54 8.70 0.76 0.56
C VAL A 54 8.88 0.16 -0.83
N LEU A 55 10.12 0.07 -1.32
CA LEU A 55 10.44 -0.63 -2.58
C LEU A 55 10.10 -2.12 -2.49
N ALA A 56 10.56 -2.81 -1.44
CA ALA A 56 10.27 -4.23 -1.23
C ALA A 56 8.76 -4.49 -1.10
N PHE A 57 8.04 -3.61 -0.40
CA PHE A 57 6.58 -3.66 -0.28
C PHE A 57 5.91 -3.48 -1.65
N GLY A 58 6.32 -2.49 -2.45
CA GLY A 58 5.82 -2.28 -3.81
C GLY A 58 6.00 -3.50 -4.71
N ILE A 59 7.19 -4.14 -4.65
CA ILE A 59 7.47 -5.39 -5.36
C ILE A 59 6.52 -6.51 -4.88
N ALA A 60 6.30 -6.65 -3.58
CA ALA A 60 5.38 -7.65 -3.02
C ALA A 60 3.93 -7.44 -3.51
N VAL A 61 3.47 -6.19 -3.62
CA VAL A 61 2.17 -5.85 -4.20
C VAL A 61 2.11 -6.25 -5.68
N LEU A 62 3.16 -6.02 -6.47
CA LEU A 62 3.24 -6.45 -7.87
C LEU A 62 3.25 -7.98 -8.00
N VAL A 63 3.91 -8.70 -7.10
CA VAL A 63 3.84 -10.18 -7.04
C VAL A 63 2.40 -10.64 -6.78
N ALA A 64 1.65 -9.95 -5.91
CA ALA A 64 0.25 -10.26 -5.60
C ALA A 64 -0.70 -10.11 -6.81
N VAL A 65 -0.31 -9.35 -7.85
CA VAL A 65 -1.04 -9.30 -9.14
C VAL A 65 -1.11 -10.69 -9.79
N GLN A 66 0.01 -11.42 -9.79
CA GLN A 66 0.16 -12.73 -10.42
C GLN A 66 -0.15 -13.89 -9.45
N ARG A 67 -0.02 -13.65 -8.15
CA ARG A 67 -0.19 -14.67 -7.10
C ARG A 67 -1.32 -14.28 -6.14
N PRO A 68 -2.57 -14.71 -6.39
CA PRO A 68 -3.72 -14.34 -5.54
C PRO A 68 -3.55 -14.67 -4.06
N SER A 69 -2.83 -15.74 -3.71
CA SER A 69 -2.55 -16.11 -2.32
C SER A 69 -1.73 -15.06 -1.54
N TRP A 70 -1.01 -14.19 -2.23
CA TRP A 70 -0.25 -13.10 -1.64
C TRP A 70 -1.09 -11.86 -1.33
N ARG A 71 -2.29 -11.73 -1.93
CA ARG A 71 -3.11 -10.52 -1.84
C ARG A 71 -3.46 -10.17 -0.40
N VAL A 72 -4.05 -11.12 0.32
CA VAL A 72 -4.50 -10.84 1.70
C VAL A 72 -3.34 -10.45 2.60
N PRO A 73 -2.24 -11.23 2.72
CA PRO A 73 -1.16 -10.87 3.63
C PRO A 73 -0.45 -9.55 3.25
N VAL A 74 -0.22 -9.31 1.95
CA VAL A 74 0.46 -8.08 1.50
C VAL A 74 -0.43 -6.85 1.70
N LEU A 75 -1.72 -6.95 1.38
CA LEU A 75 -2.66 -5.84 1.56
C LEU A 75 -2.94 -5.56 3.05
N ALA A 76 -2.99 -6.59 3.88
CA ALA A 76 -3.10 -6.41 5.34
C ALA A 76 -1.84 -5.72 5.91
N LEU A 77 -0.64 -6.11 5.47
CA LEU A 77 0.60 -5.42 5.82
C LEU A 77 0.55 -3.96 5.40
N GLY A 78 0.05 -3.67 4.18
CA GLY A 78 -0.13 -2.29 3.71
C GLY A 78 -1.07 -1.49 4.59
N ALA A 79 -2.22 -2.06 4.99
CA ALA A 79 -3.15 -1.39 5.90
C ALA A 79 -2.51 -1.04 7.24
N ILE A 80 -1.74 -1.97 7.82
CA ILE A 80 -1.03 -1.77 9.09
C ILE A 80 0.05 -0.70 8.92
N TRP A 81 0.90 -0.84 7.89
CA TRP A 81 1.99 0.08 7.64
C TRP A 81 1.49 1.52 7.44
N TYR A 82 0.54 1.71 6.51
CA TYR A 82 -0.02 3.04 6.23
C TYR A 82 -0.79 3.60 7.44
N GLY A 83 -1.45 2.74 8.24
CA GLY A 83 -2.12 3.16 9.47
C GLY A 83 -1.15 3.67 10.52
N LEU A 84 -0.06 2.93 10.79
CA LEU A 84 0.98 3.36 11.72
C LEU A 84 1.73 4.59 11.20
N HIS A 85 1.95 4.67 9.89
CA HIS A 85 2.59 5.82 9.26
C HIS A 85 1.73 7.08 9.36
N ALA A 86 0.41 6.97 9.11
CA ALA A 86 -0.53 8.08 9.31
C ALA A 86 -0.57 8.55 10.77
N LEU A 87 -0.50 7.61 11.70
CA LEU A 87 -0.45 7.93 13.13
C LEU A 87 0.82 8.70 13.49
N ASN A 88 1.98 8.28 12.95
CA ASN A 88 3.24 9.00 13.12
C ASN A 88 3.12 10.43 12.58
N HIS A 89 2.62 10.60 11.35
CA HIS A 89 2.39 11.93 10.77
C HIS A 89 1.43 12.80 11.59
N ALA A 90 0.44 12.20 12.25
CA ALA A 90 -0.49 12.92 13.11
C ALA A 90 0.18 13.46 14.39
N PHE A 91 1.20 12.75 14.90
CA PHE A 91 1.99 13.22 16.05
C PHE A 91 3.03 14.29 15.66
N ASP A 92 3.56 14.21 14.44
CA ASP A 92 4.65 15.05 13.95
C ASP A 92 4.15 16.12 12.93
N VAL A 93 2.89 16.54 13.07
CA VAL A 93 2.26 17.49 12.12
C VAL A 93 3.02 18.81 12.03
N ASP A 94 3.58 19.28 13.14
CA ASP A 94 4.37 20.51 13.26
C ASP A 94 5.81 20.39 12.71
N GLU A 95 6.30 19.16 12.51
CA GLU A 95 7.59 18.89 11.87
C GLU A 95 7.52 18.96 10.34
N ALA A 96 6.33 19.02 9.76
CA ALA A 96 6.15 19.17 8.33
C ALA A 96 6.55 20.59 7.85
N ARG A 97 6.73 20.73 6.53
CA ARG A 97 7.03 22.05 5.89
C ARG A 97 6.01 23.14 6.29
N SER A 98 4.80 22.79 6.64
CA SER A 98 3.76 23.61 7.25
C SER A 98 2.69 22.72 7.88
N ASP A 99 1.96 23.22 8.88
CA ASP A 99 0.85 22.48 9.53
C ASP A 99 -0.20 22.01 8.52
N ALA A 100 -0.54 22.84 7.54
CA ALA A 100 -1.49 22.48 6.49
C ALA A 100 -0.99 21.28 5.68
N ARG A 101 0.32 21.23 5.38
CA ARG A 101 0.93 20.09 4.68
C ARG A 101 0.91 18.84 5.55
N GLY A 102 1.29 18.95 6.82
CA GLY A 102 1.26 17.84 7.77
C GLY A 102 -0.12 17.21 7.90
N ILE A 103 -1.18 18.04 8.00
CA ILE A 103 -2.57 17.58 8.04
C ILE A 103 -2.95 16.85 6.74
N VAL A 104 -2.62 17.43 5.58
CA VAL A 104 -2.93 16.83 4.28
C VAL A 104 -2.23 15.48 4.12
N ASP A 105 -0.96 15.38 4.47
CA ASP A 105 -0.18 14.15 4.38
C ASP A 105 -0.74 13.07 5.31
N THR A 106 -1.10 13.43 6.55
CA THR A 106 -1.76 12.53 7.51
C THR A 106 -3.06 11.94 6.94
N ILE A 107 -3.92 12.81 6.36
CA ILE A 107 -5.18 12.37 5.76
C ILE A 107 -4.92 11.47 4.54
N TYR A 108 -4.01 11.85 3.66
CA TYR A 108 -3.69 11.10 2.45
C TYR A 108 -3.15 9.70 2.78
N ILE A 109 -2.23 9.61 3.73
CA ILE A 109 -1.66 8.33 4.17
C ILE A 109 -2.73 7.48 4.87
N GLY A 110 -3.59 8.10 5.70
CA GLY A 110 -4.71 7.43 6.36
C GLY A 110 -5.74 6.86 5.37
N LEU A 111 -6.05 7.59 4.30
CA LEU A 111 -6.88 7.07 3.20
C LEU A 111 -6.21 5.88 2.51
N GLY A 112 -4.87 5.89 2.39
CA GLY A 112 -4.10 4.72 1.94
C GLY A 112 -4.33 3.50 2.83
N ALA A 113 -4.28 3.66 4.15
CA ALA A 113 -4.55 2.57 5.10
C ALA A 113 -5.94 1.97 4.91
N LEU A 114 -6.97 2.83 4.77
CA LEU A 114 -8.35 2.40 4.53
C LEU A 114 -8.50 1.67 3.18
N LEU A 115 -7.85 2.16 2.14
CA LEU A 115 -7.85 1.51 0.83
C LEU A 115 -7.22 0.12 0.89
N TYR A 116 -6.04 -0.02 1.49
CA TYR A 116 -5.37 -1.31 1.63
C TYR A 116 -6.21 -2.28 2.48
N GLY A 117 -6.81 -1.81 3.58
CA GLY A 117 -7.71 -2.61 4.42
C GLY A 117 -8.95 -3.09 3.67
N TYR A 118 -9.58 -2.21 2.89
CA TYR A 118 -10.71 -2.56 2.03
C TYR A 118 -10.32 -3.61 0.98
N LEU A 119 -9.18 -3.44 0.31
CA LEU A 119 -8.71 -4.38 -0.69
C LEU A 119 -8.34 -5.74 -0.07
N ALA A 120 -7.77 -5.77 1.12
CA ALA A 120 -7.50 -7.00 1.87
C ALA A 120 -8.80 -7.75 2.18
N TRP A 121 -9.81 -7.03 2.66
CA TRP A 121 -11.14 -7.60 2.93
C TRP A 121 -11.81 -8.16 1.67
N VAL A 122 -11.74 -7.43 0.54
CA VAL A 122 -12.26 -7.92 -0.75
C VAL A 122 -11.50 -9.17 -1.20
N ALA A 123 -10.15 -9.14 -1.12
CA ALA A 123 -9.31 -10.28 -1.51
C ALA A 123 -9.63 -11.54 -0.68
N ALA A 124 -9.86 -11.39 0.62
CA ALA A 124 -10.24 -12.50 1.49
C ALA A 124 -11.59 -13.13 1.06
N ARG A 125 -12.53 -12.33 0.60
CA ARG A 125 -13.82 -12.85 0.09
C ARG A 125 -13.68 -13.63 -1.22
N PHE A 126 -12.72 -13.27 -2.08
CA PHE A 126 -12.45 -14.08 -3.28
C PHE A 126 -11.78 -15.43 -2.96
N GLN A 127 -11.14 -15.55 -1.81
CA GLN A 127 -10.43 -16.77 -1.40
C GLN A 127 -11.27 -17.67 -0.49
N ALA A 128 -12.46 -17.23 -0.05
CA ALA A 128 -13.33 -18.01 0.83
C ALA A 128 -13.84 -19.29 0.11
N PRO A 129 -13.76 -20.47 0.76
CA PRO A 129 -14.31 -21.71 0.21
C PRO A 129 -15.82 -21.55 0.01
N GLY A 130 -16.31 -21.66 -1.24
CA GLY A 130 -17.74 -21.58 -1.58
C GLY A 130 -18.13 -20.50 -2.56
N ALA A 131 -17.23 -19.62 -3.00
CA ALA A 131 -17.53 -18.55 -3.93
C ALA A 131 -17.59 -19.00 -5.41
N THR A 132 -17.25 -20.26 -5.75
CA THR A 132 -17.28 -20.77 -7.12
C THR A 132 -17.84 -22.19 -7.16
N SER A 133 -19.16 -22.32 -7.22
CA SER A 133 -19.79 -23.44 -7.92
C SER A 133 -21.22 -23.08 -8.36
N PRO A 134 -21.42 -22.54 -9.57
CA PRO A 134 -22.68 -22.76 -10.24
C PRO A 134 -22.72 -24.25 -10.64
N GLY A 135 -23.74 -24.97 -10.14
CA GLY A 135 -24.05 -26.35 -10.31
C GLY A 135 -23.46 -27.09 -11.50
N ARG A 136 -22.68 -28.09 -11.16
CA ARG A 136 -22.53 -29.22 -12.06
C ARG A 136 -23.86 -30.00 -11.93
N GLY A 137 -24.74 -29.82 -12.90
CA GLY A 137 -25.98 -30.59 -13.01
C GLY A 137 -25.63 -32.08 -13.01
N GLU A 138 -26.08 -32.79 -11.99
CA GLU A 138 -26.20 -34.23 -12.03
C GLU A 138 -27.28 -34.59 -13.08
N GLY A 139 -26.83 -34.93 -14.27
CA GLY A 139 -27.65 -35.65 -15.24
C GLY A 139 -27.81 -37.08 -14.74
N THR A 140 -28.93 -37.34 -14.08
CA THR A 140 -29.44 -38.69 -13.89
C THR A 140 -30.08 -39.17 -15.20
N SER A 141 -29.52 -40.18 -15.78
CA SER A 141 -30.22 -41.09 -16.71
C SER A 141 -30.04 -42.50 -16.27
#